data_93b40557954f752c0edf545eb4f8b1d9
#
_entry.id   93b40557954f752c0edf545eb4f8b1d9
#
_cell.length_a   1.000
_cell.length_b   1.000
_cell.length_c   1.000
_cell.angle_alpha   90.00
_cell.angle_beta   90.00
_cell.angle_gamma   90.00
#
_symmetry.space_group_name_H-M   'P 1'
#
loop_
_entity.id
_entity.type
_entity.pdbx_description
1 polymer ?
#
loop_
_entity_poly.entity_id
_entity_poly.type
_entity_poly.pdbx_seq_one_letter_code
_entity_poly.pdbx_strand_id
1 'polypeptide(L)'
;MFQACRHEHGSGFIEFRVDSLTGMRARICPERLKRGIGVRDIPDYSPEGCPFCKELVTRVTPVFPDGTRLEIGESITFPNLYPFASYHIVTVITRDHMVRSFTRDQIKDAFMAQARTMEDQPGYVSINWNFLPSAGASLPHPHLQGLVDPVPGTLPMKYISGSQDYFLQHGRSWWLDLCRSEAASERFLDGLNLFWYAHPVPVGEKEIRCVLPGVTVSDFKDSVGSFANDLVRVLDFYQDI
;
A
#
# COMPACT_ATOMS: atom_id res chain seq x y z
N MET A 1 -0.34 2.02 -22.62
CA MET A 1 -0.59 2.56 -21.27
C MET A 1 0.54 3.45 -20.78
N PHE A 2 1.70 3.40 -21.37
CA PHE A 2 2.81 4.34 -21.13
C PHE A 2 3.59 4.56 -22.45
N GLN A 3 4.31 5.68 -22.51
CA GLN A 3 5.26 5.98 -23.60
C GLN A 3 6.67 5.72 -23.09
N ALA A 4 7.55 5.20 -23.95
CA ALA A 4 8.94 4.94 -23.62
C ALA A 4 9.88 5.48 -24.70
N CYS A 5 11.02 6.01 -24.28
CA CYS A 5 12.11 6.42 -25.14
C CYS A 5 13.43 5.91 -24.55
N ARG A 6 14.19 5.14 -25.33
CA ARG A 6 15.45 4.52 -24.89
C ARG A 6 16.64 5.30 -25.43
N HIS A 7 17.63 5.51 -24.57
CA HIS A 7 18.93 6.10 -24.88
C HIS A 7 20.04 5.11 -24.54
N GLU A 8 20.82 4.73 -25.52
CA GLU A 8 21.98 3.88 -25.32
C GLU A 8 23.08 4.65 -24.54
N HIS A 9 23.72 4.00 -23.60
CA HIS A 9 24.76 4.57 -22.79
C HIS A 9 25.81 3.51 -22.40
N GLY A 10 27.00 3.61 -22.97
CA GLY A 10 28.06 2.62 -22.76
C GLY A 10 27.61 1.21 -23.16
N SER A 11 27.68 0.25 -22.22
CA SER A 11 27.24 -1.14 -22.41
C SER A 11 25.77 -1.39 -22.06
N GLY A 12 25.02 -0.35 -21.70
CA GLY A 12 23.63 -0.45 -21.28
C GLY A 12 22.75 0.64 -21.87
N PHE A 13 21.60 0.87 -21.25
CA PHE A 13 20.67 1.90 -21.68
C PHE A 13 19.94 2.55 -20.51
N ILE A 14 19.43 3.75 -20.77
CA ILE A 14 18.47 4.43 -19.89
C ILE A 14 17.16 4.56 -20.68
N GLU A 15 16.08 4.06 -20.11
CA GLU A 15 14.75 4.19 -20.69
C GLU A 15 13.93 5.20 -19.89
N PHE A 16 13.47 6.25 -20.56
CA PHE A 16 12.56 7.24 -20.01
C PHE A 16 11.14 6.80 -20.31
N ARG A 17 10.33 6.71 -19.26
CA ARG A 17 8.91 6.31 -19.35
C ARG A 17 8.01 7.42 -18.86
N VAL A 18 6.85 7.57 -19.51
CA VAL A 18 5.80 8.52 -19.15
C VAL A 18 4.49 7.75 -19.04
N ASP A 19 3.87 7.81 -17.87
CA ASP A 19 2.54 7.27 -17.64
C ASP A 19 1.50 8.09 -18.43
N SER A 20 0.75 7.43 -19.31
CA SER A 20 -0.18 8.12 -20.21
C SER A 20 -1.42 8.68 -19.48
N LEU A 21 -1.73 8.17 -18.28
CA LEU A 21 -2.87 8.65 -17.49
C LEU A 21 -2.49 9.88 -16.67
N THR A 22 -1.37 9.81 -15.95
CA THR A 22 -1.02 10.78 -14.91
C THR A 22 0.04 11.79 -15.35
N GLY A 23 0.73 11.54 -16.48
CA GLY A 23 1.89 12.30 -16.94
C GLY A 23 3.14 12.12 -16.06
N MET A 24 3.12 11.21 -15.11
CA MET A 24 4.28 10.91 -14.26
C MET A 24 5.42 10.30 -15.09
N ARG A 25 6.66 10.55 -14.66
CA ARG A 25 7.86 10.15 -15.40
C ARG A 25 8.76 9.29 -14.53
N ALA A 26 9.34 8.25 -15.15
CA ALA A 26 10.37 7.42 -14.52
C ALA A 26 11.57 7.22 -15.45
N ARG A 27 12.70 6.86 -14.84
CA ARG A 27 13.92 6.43 -15.56
C ARG A 27 14.23 5.00 -15.14
N ILE A 28 14.31 4.10 -16.11
CA ILE A 28 14.67 2.71 -15.89
C ILE A 28 16.12 2.53 -16.38
N CYS A 29 16.99 2.11 -15.48
CA CYS A 29 18.39 1.86 -15.76
C CYS A 29 18.79 0.48 -15.21
N PRO A 30 18.70 -0.60 -16.01
CA PRO A 30 18.96 -1.97 -15.55
C PRO A 30 20.39 -2.17 -15.03
N GLU A 31 21.36 -1.42 -15.55
CA GLU A 31 22.75 -1.49 -15.11
C GLU A 31 22.92 -1.17 -13.61
N ARG A 32 22.01 -0.43 -13.01
CA ARG A 32 22.05 -0.12 -11.58
C ARG A 32 21.78 -1.34 -10.68
N LEU A 33 21.13 -2.38 -11.19
CA LEU A 33 20.94 -3.64 -10.48
C LEU A 33 22.28 -4.32 -10.15
N LYS A 34 23.30 -4.11 -11.00
CA LYS A 34 24.65 -4.66 -10.80
C LYS A 34 25.36 -4.09 -9.55
N ARG A 35 24.88 -2.98 -8.99
CA ARG A 35 25.48 -2.36 -7.78
C ARG A 35 25.18 -3.14 -6.49
N GLY A 36 24.32 -4.17 -6.56
CA GLY A 36 23.81 -4.87 -5.40
C GLY A 36 22.94 -3.94 -4.53
N ILE A 37 21.73 -4.31 -4.28
CA ILE A 37 20.92 -3.70 -3.22
C ILE A 37 21.33 -4.48 -1.98
N GLY A 38 22.24 -3.91 -1.18
CA GLY A 38 22.64 -4.53 0.07
C GLY A 38 21.40 -4.74 0.95
N VAL A 39 21.11 -5.97 1.32
CA VAL A 39 20.16 -6.27 2.40
C VAL A 39 20.72 -5.56 3.63
N ARG A 40 20.07 -4.50 4.07
CA ARG A 40 20.44 -3.85 5.33
C ARG A 40 19.90 -4.74 6.44
N ASP A 41 20.78 -5.21 7.31
CA ASP A 41 20.37 -5.86 8.54
C ASP A 41 19.33 -4.97 9.23
N ILE A 42 18.18 -5.55 9.53
CA ILE A 42 17.15 -4.86 10.31
C ILE A 42 17.65 -4.84 11.75
N PRO A 43 17.93 -3.67 12.33
CA PRO A 43 18.34 -3.59 13.72
C PRO A 43 17.32 -4.25 14.63
N ASP A 44 17.79 -4.91 15.67
CA ASP A 44 16.92 -5.44 16.72
C ASP A 44 16.43 -4.25 17.57
N TYR A 45 15.14 -3.93 17.46
CA TYR A 45 14.52 -2.85 18.21
C TYR A 45 13.92 -3.41 19.51
N SER A 46 14.35 -2.84 20.64
CA SER A 46 13.79 -3.22 21.96
C SER A 46 12.29 -2.96 22.03
N PRO A 47 11.49 -3.91 22.57
CA PRO A 47 10.08 -3.69 22.85
C PRO A 47 9.84 -2.76 24.06
N GLU A 48 10.89 -2.41 24.80
CA GLU A 48 10.78 -1.63 26.03
C GLU A 48 10.15 -0.25 25.77
N GLY A 49 9.05 0.03 26.48
CA GLY A 49 8.32 1.29 26.35
C GLY A 49 7.52 1.45 25.05
N CYS A 50 7.47 0.44 24.18
CA CYS A 50 6.67 0.53 22.96
C CYS A 50 5.17 0.61 23.26
N PRO A 51 4.46 1.70 22.86
CA PRO A 51 3.05 1.89 23.19
C PRO A 51 2.12 0.89 22.49
N PHE A 52 2.60 0.17 21.49
CA PHE A 52 1.81 -0.78 20.70
C PHE A 52 1.98 -2.24 21.15
N CYS A 53 2.94 -2.51 22.06
CA CYS A 53 3.07 -3.82 22.65
C CYS A 53 1.88 -4.17 23.55
N LYS A 54 1.63 -5.48 23.67
CA LYS A 54 0.46 -6.05 24.37
C LYS A 54 0.21 -5.45 25.77
N GLU A 55 1.27 -5.17 26.51
CA GLU A 55 1.19 -4.68 27.89
C GLU A 55 0.73 -3.21 27.96
N LEU A 56 0.98 -2.43 26.93
CA LEU A 56 0.75 -0.98 26.91
C LEU A 56 -0.40 -0.56 25.99
N VAL A 57 -0.63 -1.25 24.88
CA VAL A 57 -1.52 -0.79 23.82
C VAL A 57 -2.92 -0.41 24.31
N THR A 58 -3.51 -1.18 25.20
CA THR A 58 -4.84 -0.88 25.77
C THR A 58 -4.82 0.17 26.89
N ARG A 59 -3.65 0.50 27.42
CA ARG A 59 -3.48 1.42 28.56
C ARG A 59 -3.11 2.83 28.13
N VAL A 60 -2.32 2.97 27.06
CA VAL A 60 -1.73 4.26 26.68
C VAL A 60 -2.23 4.82 25.36
N THR A 61 -2.89 3.99 24.51
CA THR A 61 -3.45 4.47 23.25
C THR A 61 -4.83 5.10 23.45
N PRO A 62 -5.25 6.05 22.59
CA PRO A 62 -6.58 6.65 22.64
C PRO A 62 -7.72 5.63 22.51
N VAL A 63 -8.93 6.05 22.80
CA VAL A 63 -10.18 5.31 22.56
C VAL A 63 -11.08 6.12 21.62
N PHE A 64 -12.01 5.47 20.95
CA PHE A 64 -13.08 6.14 20.22
C PHE A 64 -14.03 6.89 21.19
N PRO A 65 -14.91 7.77 20.67
CA PRO A 65 -15.83 8.55 21.52
C PRO A 65 -16.73 7.72 22.42
N ASP A 66 -16.99 6.47 22.07
CA ASP A 66 -17.74 5.49 22.87
C ASP A 66 -16.92 4.81 23.98
N GLY A 67 -15.65 5.20 24.14
CA GLY A 67 -14.72 4.64 25.12
C GLY A 67 -14.09 3.30 24.70
N THR A 68 -14.29 2.84 23.48
CA THR A 68 -13.80 1.54 22.99
C THR A 68 -12.59 1.67 22.04
N ARG A 69 -12.02 0.52 21.69
CA ARG A 69 -11.15 0.28 20.54
C ARG A 69 -11.73 -0.86 19.74
N LEU A 70 -11.54 -0.85 18.41
CA LEU A 70 -12.00 -1.97 17.58
C LEU A 70 -10.93 -3.07 17.56
N GLU A 71 -11.29 -4.26 18.00
CA GLU A 71 -10.44 -5.45 17.93
C GLU A 71 -11.00 -6.44 16.91
N ILE A 72 -10.16 -6.91 15.97
CA ILE A 72 -10.48 -7.99 15.03
C ILE A 72 -9.27 -8.92 15.00
N GLY A 73 -9.44 -10.17 15.42
CA GLY A 73 -8.34 -11.10 15.60
C GLY A 73 -7.29 -10.55 16.57
N GLU A 74 -6.03 -10.47 16.11
CA GLU A 74 -4.94 -9.87 16.91
C GLU A 74 -4.88 -8.34 16.77
N SER A 75 -5.49 -7.78 15.74
CA SER A 75 -5.39 -6.35 15.45
C SER A 75 -6.18 -5.50 16.44
N ILE A 76 -5.69 -4.30 16.69
CA ILE A 76 -6.37 -3.30 17.50
C ILE A 76 -6.30 -1.93 16.83
N THR A 77 -7.46 -1.31 16.66
CA THR A 77 -7.64 -0.01 16.00
C THR A 77 -8.12 1.04 16.98
N PHE A 78 -7.53 2.23 16.91
CA PHE A 78 -7.84 3.37 17.77
C PHE A 78 -7.55 4.69 17.03
N PRO A 79 -8.09 5.85 17.50
CA PRO A 79 -7.75 7.15 16.94
C PRO A 79 -6.27 7.47 17.09
N ASN A 80 -5.67 8.14 16.10
CA ASN A 80 -4.28 8.59 16.23
C ASN A 80 -4.19 9.71 17.28
N LEU A 81 -3.21 9.62 18.17
CA LEU A 81 -2.97 10.62 19.22
C LEU A 81 -2.56 11.99 18.64
N TYR A 82 -1.87 11.99 17.51
CA TYR A 82 -1.40 13.17 16.78
C TYR A 82 -1.93 13.19 15.36
N PRO A 83 -3.24 13.45 15.16
CA PRO A 83 -3.86 13.37 13.84
C PRO A 83 -3.33 14.47 12.91
N PHE A 84 -3.13 14.14 11.64
CA PHE A 84 -2.79 15.07 10.56
C PHE A 84 -3.79 14.99 9.37
N ALA A 85 -4.88 14.27 9.55
CA ALA A 85 -6.00 14.15 8.62
C ALA A 85 -7.31 14.46 9.35
N SER A 86 -8.39 14.72 8.59
CA SER A 86 -9.72 15.01 9.16
C SER A 86 -10.25 13.84 10.02
N TYR A 87 -9.99 12.62 9.61
CA TYR A 87 -10.18 11.41 10.40
C TYR A 87 -8.91 10.58 10.29
N HIS A 88 -8.31 10.22 11.43
CA HIS A 88 -7.03 9.52 11.44
C HIS A 88 -7.01 8.43 12.51
N ILE A 89 -6.84 7.21 12.07
CA ILE A 89 -6.78 6.03 12.92
C ILE A 89 -5.47 5.25 12.75
N VAL A 90 -5.10 4.50 13.77
CA VAL A 90 -3.99 3.55 13.76
C VAL A 90 -4.54 2.17 14.01
N THR A 91 -4.06 1.19 13.26
CA THR A 91 -4.30 -0.24 13.51
C THR A 91 -2.97 -0.94 13.75
N VAL A 92 -2.76 -1.41 14.96
CA VAL A 92 -1.67 -2.34 15.28
C VAL A 92 -2.04 -3.70 14.70
N ILE A 93 -1.16 -4.28 13.88
CA ILE A 93 -1.47 -5.49 13.08
C ILE A 93 -1.45 -6.74 13.95
N THR A 94 -0.44 -6.87 14.81
CA THR A 94 -0.21 -8.00 15.71
C THR A 94 0.26 -7.51 17.07
N ARG A 95 0.21 -8.36 18.08
CA ARG A 95 0.70 -8.05 19.42
C ARG A 95 2.21 -8.22 19.56
N ASP A 96 2.86 -8.82 18.58
CA ASP A 96 4.30 -9.03 18.55
C ASP A 96 5.01 -7.74 18.12
N HIS A 97 6.06 -7.36 18.86
CA HIS A 97 6.76 -6.09 18.65
C HIS A 97 7.42 -5.98 17.29
N MET A 98 8.08 -7.03 16.87
CA MET A 98 8.69 -7.13 15.54
C MET A 98 8.37 -8.47 14.93
N VAL A 99 7.91 -8.42 13.68
CA VAL A 99 7.72 -9.62 12.86
C VAL A 99 8.44 -9.44 11.53
N ARG A 100 8.98 -10.52 10.99
CA ARG A 100 9.58 -10.52 9.65
C ARG A 100 8.59 -10.93 8.58
N SER A 101 7.63 -11.78 8.94
CA SER A 101 6.56 -12.24 8.07
C SER A 101 5.21 -12.12 8.76
N PHE A 102 4.16 -12.03 7.96
CA PHE A 102 2.78 -11.91 8.45
C PHE A 102 1.97 -13.11 7.99
N THR A 103 1.03 -13.53 8.83
CA THR A 103 0.00 -14.48 8.40
C THR A 103 -1.08 -13.76 7.59
N ARG A 104 -1.79 -14.52 6.75
CA ARG A 104 -2.94 -14.04 6.01
C ARG A 104 -3.99 -13.40 6.93
N ASP A 105 -4.26 -14.03 8.08
CA ASP A 105 -5.30 -13.55 9.00
C ASP A 105 -4.90 -12.27 9.71
N GLN A 106 -3.62 -12.09 10.09
CA GLN A 106 -3.12 -10.82 10.63
C GLN A 106 -3.34 -9.66 9.63
N ILE A 107 -2.97 -9.84 8.37
CA ILE A 107 -3.18 -8.82 7.33
C ILE A 107 -4.67 -8.59 7.08
N LYS A 108 -5.46 -9.66 6.88
CA LYS A 108 -6.90 -9.58 6.65
C LYS A 108 -7.61 -8.82 7.77
N ASP A 109 -7.34 -9.18 9.02
CA ASP A 109 -8.03 -8.61 10.18
C ASP A 109 -7.66 -7.13 10.36
N ALA A 110 -6.40 -6.76 10.16
CA ALA A 110 -5.95 -5.37 10.24
C ALA A 110 -6.58 -4.49 9.14
N PHE A 111 -6.60 -4.94 7.89
CA PHE A 111 -7.24 -4.20 6.80
C PHE A 111 -8.77 -4.18 6.92
N MET A 112 -9.39 -5.25 7.41
CA MET A 112 -10.82 -5.28 7.72
C MET A 112 -11.17 -4.27 8.83
N ALA A 113 -10.35 -4.16 9.87
CA ALA A 113 -10.54 -3.18 10.94
C ALA A 113 -10.46 -1.74 10.41
N GLN A 114 -9.49 -1.45 9.54
CA GLN A 114 -9.37 -0.16 8.86
C GLN A 114 -10.65 0.15 8.04
N ALA A 115 -11.06 -0.79 7.19
CA ALA A 115 -12.23 -0.60 6.34
C ALA A 115 -13.50 -0.35 7.14
N ARG A 116 -13.78 -1.17 8.18
CA ARG A 116 -14.96 -1.00 9.04
C ARG A 116 -15.00 0.33 9.77
N THR A 117 -13.83 0.85 10.17
CA THR A 117 -13.77 2.10 10.92
C THR A 117 -13.96 3.32 10.02
N MET A 118 -13.63 3.21 8.73
CA MET A 118 -13.65 4.33 7.79
C MET A 118 -14.82 4.32 6.81
N GLU A 119 -15.62 3.24 6.70
CA GLU A 119 -16.64 3.13 5.64
C GLU A 119 -17.74 4.20 5.69
N ASP A 120 -18.09 4.66 6.89
CA ASP A 120 -19.13 5.68 7.08
C ASP A 120 -18.56 7.11 7.15
N GLN A 121 -17.24 7.27 7.01
CA GLN A 121 -16.61 8.58 7.08
C GLN A 121 -16.70 9.28 5.71
N PRO A 122 -17.20 10.53 5.66
CA PRO A 122 -17.29 11.27 4.41
C PRO A 122 -15.91 11.71 3.93
N GLY A 123 -15.55 11.38 2.70
CA GLY A 123 -14.28 11.82 2.10
C GLY A 123 -13.52 10.74 1.34
N TYR A 124 -12.26 11.04 1.11
CA TYR A 124 -11.33 10.17 0.39
C TYR A 124 -10.51 9.34 1.38
N VAL A 125 -10.68 8.03 1.32
CA VAL A 125 -10.03 7.09 2.21
C VAL A 125 -8.66 6.70 1.68
N SER A 126 -7.67 6.63 2.57
CA SER A 126 -6.39 6.00 2.29
C SER A 126 -5.91 5.17 3.48
N ILE A 127 -5.23 4.07 3.19
CA ILE A 127 -4.54 3.23 4.18
C ILE A 127 -3.05 3.27 3.84
N ASN A 128 -2.23 3.67 4.78
CA ASN A 128 -0.80 3.77 4.63
C ASN A 128 -0.11 2.78 5.56
N TRP A 129 0.93 2.14 5.05
CA TRP A 129 1.77 1.24 5.82
C TRP A 129 3.24 1.53 5.54
N ASN A 130 3.90 2.13 6.51
CA ASN A 130 5.34 2.24 6.51
C ASN A 130 5.89 1.06 7.32
N PHE A 131 6.35 0.02 6.62
CA PHE A 131 6.91 -1.14 7.30
C PHE A 131 8.40 -0.91 7.55
N LEU A 132 8.77 -0.89 8.83
CA LEU A 132 10.11 -0.62 9.36
C LEU A 132 10.55 0.87 9.25
N PRO A 133 11.50 1.31 10.10
CA PRO A 133 12.01 2.68 10.08
C PRO A 133 12.66 3.10 8.75
N SER A 134 13.22 2.14 7.99
CA SER A 134 13.76 2.41 6.66
C SER A 134 12.70 2.90 5.66
N ALA A 135 11.43 2.57 5.87
CA ALA A 135 10.29 3.06 5.12
C ALA A 135 9.64 4.32 5.74
N GLY A 136 10.24 4.89 6.81
CA GLY A 136 9.73 6.07 7.50
C GLY A 136 8.75 5.78 8.65
N ALA A 137 8.68 4.53 9.13
CA ALA A 137 7.92 4.22 10.34
C ALA A 137 8.55 4.90 11.56
N SER A 138 7.74 5.61 12.34
CA SER A 138 8.18 6.21 13.61
C SER A 138 8.34 5.18 14.73
N LEU A 139 7.63 4.05 14.61
CA LEU A 139 7.71 2.91 15.51
C LEU A 139 7.94 1.63 14.69
N PRO A 140 8.84 0.75 15.12
CA PRO A 140 9.11 -0.51 14.41
C PRO A 140 7.98 -1.53 14.55
N HIS A 141 7.12 -1.38 15.56
CA HIS A 141 5.95 -2.24 15.77
C HIS A 141 5.00 -2.13 14.58
N PRO A 142 4.62 -3.25 13.91
CA PRO A 142 3.83 -3.20 12.68
C PRO A 142 2.46 -2.57 12.88
N HIS A 143 2.20 -1.49 12.14
CA HIS A 143 0.92 -0.78 12.22
C HIS A 143 0.53 -0.13 10.90
N LEU A 144 -0.76 -0.02 10.66
CA LEU A 144 -1.37 0.72 9.57
C LEU A 144 -1.85 2.09 10.06
N GLN A 145 -1.90 3.05 9.16
CA GLN A 145 -2.54 4.35 9.38
C GLN A 145 -3.66 4.54 8.37
N GLY A 146 -4.88 4.71 8.86
CA GLY A 146 -6.07 5.02 8.06
C GLY A 146 -6.37 6.51 8.12
N LEU A 147 -6.55 7.10 6.96
CA LEU A 147 -6.81 8.53 6.80
C LEU A 147 -8.09 8.73 6.00
N VAL A 148 -8.91 9.70 6.40
CA VAL A 148 -10.01 10.20 5.58
C VAL A 148 -9.93 11.72 5.54
N ASP A 149 -9.88 12.27 4.32
CA ASP A 149 -9.78 13.70 4.08
C ASP A 149 -10.86 14.18 3.09
N PRO A 150 -11.31 15.46 3.18
CA PRO A 150 -12.30 16.01 2.26
C PRO A 150 -11.77 16.17 0.83
N VAL A 151 -10.46 16.12 0.65
CA VAL A 151 -9.79 16.18 -0.66
C VAL A 151 -8.78 15.04 -0.77
N PRO A 152 -8.62 14.40 -1.94
CA PRO A 152 -7.64 13.34 -2.13
C PRO A 152 -6.22 13.92 -2.14
N GLY A 153 -5.25 13.10 -1.76
CA GLY A 153 -3.83 13.42 -1.94
C GLY A 153 -3.47 13.64 -3.41
N THR A 154 -2.30 14.24 -3.66
CA THR A 154 -1.88 14.64 -5.02
C THR A 154 -1.85 13.47 -6.02
N LEU A 155 -1.33 12.32 -5.64
CA LEU A 155 -1.25 11.16 -6.53
C LEU A 155 -2.62 10.52 -6.78
N PRO A 156 -3.46 10.23 -5.78
CA PRO A 156 -4.85 9.82 -5.99
C PRO A 156 -5.64 10.78 -6.87
N MET A 157 -5.49 12.10 -6.69
CA MET A 157 -6.17 13.09 -7.52
C MET A 157 -5.80 12.95 -9.00
N LYS A 158 -4.51 12.73 -9.32
CA LYS A 158 -4.08 12.51 -10.71
C LYS A 158 -4.75 11.29 -11.34
N TYR A 159 -4.87 10.19 -10.58
CA TYR A 159 -5.57 8.99 -11.06
C TYR A 159 -7.07 9.22 -11.24
N ILE A 160 -7.72 9.90 -10.31
CA ILE A 160 -9.15 10.24 -10.40
C ILE A 160 -9.40 11.09 -11.63
N SER A 161 -8.71 12.23 -11.77
CA SER A 161 -8.88 13.15 -12.90
C SER A 161 -8.55 12.48 -14.24
N GLY A 162 -7.40 11.80 -14.32
CA GLY A 162 -7.00 11.10 -15.54
C GLY A 162 -7.99 9.99 -15.94
N SER A 163 -8.53 9.25 -14.97
CA SER A 163 -9.55 8.21 -15.24
C SER A 163 -10.86 8.80 -15.74
N GLN A 164 -11.28 9.95 -15.19
CA GLN A 164 -12.45 10.69 -15.65
C GLN A 164 -12.26 11.21 -17.09
N ASP A 165 -11.13 11.86 -17.36
CA ASP A 165 -10.79 12.35 -18.69
C ASP A 165 -10.74 11.22 -19.72
N TYR A 166 -10.13 10.08 -19.35
CA TYR A 166 -10.09 8.90 -20.21
C TYR A 166 -11.49 8.37 -20.50
N PHE A 167 -12.35 8.30 -19.48
CA PHE A 167 -13.72 7.86 -19.67
C PHE A 167 -14.51 8.78 -20.60
N LEU A 168 -14.37 10.11 -20.43
CA LEU A 168 -15.02 11.11 -21.28
C LEU A 168 -14.56 11.01 -22.74
N GLN A 169 -13.28 10.70 -22.99
CA GLN A 169 -12.71 10.60 -24.34
C GLN A 169 -13.02 9.28 -25.02
N HIS A 170 -13.06 8.17 -24.27
CA HIS A 170 -13.10 6.81 -24.82
C HIS A 170 -14.38 6.03 -24.51
N GLY A 171 -15.24 6.52 -23.60
CA GLY A 171 -16.47 5.84 -23.18
C GLY A 171 -16.26 4.54 -22.40
N ARG A 172 -15.07 4.32 -21.86
CA ARG A 172 -14.70 3.09 -21.16
C ARG A 172 -13.69 3.34 -20.03
N SER A 173 -13.60 2.39 -19.08
CA SER A 173 -12.73 2.51 -17.93
C SER A 173 -11.25 2.33 -18.32
N TRP A 174 -10.40 3.27 -17.89
CA TRP A 174 -8.94 3.12 -17.94
C TRP A 174 -8.46 1.87 -17.24
N TRP A 175 -9.00 1.57 -16.06
CA TRP A 175 -8.55 0.45 -15.25
C TRP A 175 -8.80 -0.90 -15.93
N LEU A 176 -9.91 -1.05 -16.63
CA LEU A 176 -10.18 -2.25 -17.43
C LEU A 176 -9.23 -2.39 -18.62
N ASP A 177 -8.92 -1.30 -19.29
CA ASP A 177 -7.99 -1.32 -20.41
C ASP A 177 -6.54 -1.53 -19.94
N LEU A 178 -6.17 -0.98 -18.77
CA LEU A 178 -4.91 -1.26 -18.11
C LEU A 178 -4.78 -2.76 -17.81
N CYS A 179 -5.76 -3.35 -17.15
CA CYS A 179 -5.73 -4.78 -16.80
C CYS A 179 -5.60 -5.65 -18.06
N ARG A 180 -6.33 -5.34 -19.14
CA ARG A 180 -6.21 -6.07 -20.42
C ARG A 180 -4.83 -5.94 -21.03
N SER A 181 -4.26 -4.75 -21.02
CA SER A 181 -2.93 -4.49 -21.59
C SER A 181 -1.82 -5.16 -20.77
N GLU A 182 -1.89 -5.04 -19.44
CA GLU A 182 -0.86 -5.59 -18.56
C GLU A 182 -0.93 -7.11 -18.42
N ALA A 183 -2.10 -7.74 -18.54
CA ALA A 183 -2.25 -9.20 -18.52
C ALA A 183 -1.46 -9.91 -19.64
N ALA A 184 -1.19 -9.21 -20.74
CA ALA A 184 -0.39 -9.72 -21.85
C ALA A 184 1.09 -9.28 -21.79
N SER A 185 1.52 -8.64 -20.71
CA SER A 185 2.87 -8.11 -20.55
C SER A 185 3.72 -8.94 -19.61
N GLU A 186 5.04 -8.82 -19.70
CA GLU A 186 6.00 -9.41 -18.78
C GLU A 186 5.94 -8.84 -17.36
N ARG A 187 5.16 -7.78 -17.14
CA ARG A 187 4.97 -7.13 -15.84
C ARG A 187 3.83 -7.73 -15.03
N PHE A 188 2.99 -8.54 -15.65
CA PHE A 188 1.89 -9.21 -14.94
C PHE A 188 2.44 -10.24 -13.95
N LEU A 189 1.93 -10.23 -12.73
CA LEU A 189 2.25 -11.20 -11.69
C LEU A 189 1.19 -12.30 -11.67
N ASP A 190 1.50 -13.41 -12.30
CA ASP A 190 0.60 -14.57 -12.37
C ASP A 190 0.50 -15.34 -11.06
N GLY A 191 -0.57 -16.12 -10.91
CA GLY A 191 -0.80 -17.01 -9.77
C GLY A 191 -1.28 -16.31 -8.49
N LEU A 192 -1.65 -15.02 -8.55
CA LEU A 192 -2.31 -14.27 -7.48
C LEU A 192 -3.83 -14.22 -7.70
N ASN A 193 -4.60 -13.92 -6.64
CA ASN A 193 -6.08 -13.92 -6.72
C ASN A 193 -6.62 -12.63 -7.35
N LEU A 194 -5.91 -11.52 -7.18
CA LEU A 194 -6.26 -10.21 -7.72
C LEU A 194 -5.31 -9.84 -8.84
N PHE A 195 -5.58 -8.71 -9.49
CA PHE A 195 -4.75 -8.25 -10.60
C PHE A 195 -3.52 -7.48 -10.08
N TRP A 196 -2.36 -8.11 -10.11
CA TRP A 196 -1.09 -7.53 -9.70
C TRP A 196 -0.14 -7.36 -10.88
N TYR A 197 0.61 -6.28 -10.91
CA TYR A 197 1.60 -6.01 -11.96
C TYR A 197 2.74 -5.11 -11.47
N ALA A 198 3.93 -5.27 -12.04
CA ALA A 198 5.02 -4.33 -11.85
C ALA A 198 4.71 -3.02 -12.59
N HIS A 199 4.72 -1.88 -11.87
CA HIS A 199 4.30 -0.62 -12.49
C HIS A 199 5.29 -0.17 -13.57
N PRO A 200 4.84 0.13 -14.82
CA PRO A 200 5.74 0.48 -15.91
C PRO A 200 6.44 1.84 -15.71
N VAL A 201 5.83 2.73 -14.92
CA VAL A 201 6.36 4.06 -14.59
C VAL A 201 6.44 4.21 -13.07
N PRO A 202 7.38 3.49 -12.40
CA PRO A 202 7.41 3.41 -10.95
C PRO A 202 7.81 4.75 -10.31
N VAL A 203 7.20 5.06 -9.17
CA VAL A 203 7.57 6.18 -8.30
C VAL A 203 8.77 5.82 -7.41
N GLY A 204 8.83 4.54 -7.00
CA GLY A 204 9.89 3.97 -6.19
C GLY A 204 10.50 2.72 -6.83
N GLU A 205 11.59 2.23 -6.27
CA GLU A 205 12.22 0.97 -6.71
C GLU A 205 11.27 -0.21 -6.45
N LYS A 206 11.24 -1.16 -7.40
CA LYS A 206 10.47 -2.41 -7.33
C LYS A 206 8.97 -2.19 -7.06
N GLU A 207 8.40 -1.10 -7.57
CA GLU A 207 6.98 -0.80 -7.38
C GLU A 207 6.10 -1.82 -8.10
N ILE A 208 5.24 -2.48 -7.34
CA ILE A 208 4.15 -3.29 -7.85
C ILE A 208 2.82 -2.71 -7.40
N ARG A 209 1.78 -2.97 -8.15
CA ARG A 209 0.42 -2.49 -7.89
C ARG A 209 -0.59 -3.59 -8.00
N CYS A 210 -1.64 -3.48 -7.19
CA CYS A 210 -2.84 -4.28 -7.27
C CYS A 210 -4.00 -3.42 -7.76
N VAL A 211 -4.79 -3.94 -8.68
CA VAL A 211 -6.09 -3.36 -9.05
C VAL A 211 -7.18 -4.22 -8.43
N LEU A 212 -7.95 -3.60 -7.56
CA LEU A 212 -9.08 -4.23 -6.89
C LEU A 212 -10.38 -3.93 -7.64
N PRO A 213 -11.29 -4.90 -7.75
CA PRO A 213 -12.64 -4.63 -8.23
C PRO A 213 -13.39 -3.76 -7.21
N GLY A 214 -14.28 -2.90 -7.71
CA GLY A 214 -15.08 -2.02 -6.88
C GLY A 214 -14.54 -0.61 -6.78
N VAL A 215 -15.29 0.27 -6.12
CA VAL A 215 -15.02 1.71 -6.04
C VAL A 215 -15.17 2.29 -4.63
N THR A 216 -15.64 1.49 -3.69
CA THR A 216 -15.95 1.91 -2.32
C THR A 216 -15.17 1.10 -1.29
N VAL A 217 -15.11 1.61 -0.06
CA VAL A 217 -14.54 0.86 1.08
C VAL A 217 -15.34 -0.41 1.35
N SER A 218 -16.65 -0.40 1.10
CA SER A 218 -17.49 -1.58 1.24
C SER A 218 -17.09 -2.66 0.24
N ASP A 219 -16.87 -2.30 -1.04
CA ASP A 219 -16.39 -3.24 -2.07
C ASP A 219 -15.02 -3.84 -1.70
N PHE A 220 -14.15 -3.03 -1.06
CA PHE A 220 -12.85 -3.52 -0.56
C PHE A 220 -13.01 -4.61 0.50
N LYS A 221 -13.99 -4.49 1.41
CA LYS A 221 -14.24 -5.52 2.44
C LYS A 221 -14.52 -6.89 1.83
N ASP A 222 -15.20 -6.95 0.70
CA ASP A 222 -15.47 -8.21 0.00
C ASP A 222 -14.20 -8.84 -0.58
N SER A 223 -13.23 -8.01 -0.95
CA SER A 223 -11.96 -8.42 -1.56
C SER A 223 -10.81 -8.61 -0.55
N VAL A 224 -10.98 -8.18 0.71
CA VAL A 224 -9.88 -8.13 1.69
C VAL A 224 -9.22 -9.48 1.94
N GLY A 225 -9.96 -10.58 1.88
CA GLY A 225 -9.42 -11.93 2.05
C GLY A 225 -8.48 -12.35 0.93
N SER A 226 -8.84 -12.06 -0.32
CA SER A 226 -8.01 -12.29 -1.50
C SER A 226 -6.79 -11.35 -1.49
N PHE A 227 -7.00 -10.08 -1.18
CA PHE A 227 -5.94 -9.09 -1.05
C PHE A 227 -4.90 -9.50 0.01
N ALA A 228 -5.34 -9.93 1.20
CA ALA A 228 -4.45 -10.34 2.27
C ALA A 228 -3.61 -11.57 1.90
N ASN A 229 -4.23 -12.56 1.24
CA ASN A 229 -3.51 -13.73 0.76
C ASN A 229 -2.42 -13.38 -0.26
N ASP A 230 -2.74 -12.49 -1.19
CA ASP A 230 -1.79 -12.05 -2.21
C ASP A 230 -0.69 -11.17 -1.60
N LEU A 231 -1.06 -10.24 -0.70
CA LEU A 231 -0.10 -9.33 -0.09
C LEU A 231 0.96 -10.06 0.74
N VAL A 232 0.58 -11.11 1.48
CA VAL A 232 1.56 -11.94 2.21
C VAL A 232 2.58 -12.55 1.24
N ARG A 233 2.12 -13.16 0.14
CA ARG A 233 3.02 -13.75 -0.88
C ARG A 233 3.94 -12.71 -1.52
N VAL A 234 3.42 -11.52 -1.75
CA VAL A 234 4.19 -10.39 -2.28
C VAL A 234 5.25 -9.91 -1.28
N LEU A 235 4.90 -9.80 -0.01
CA LEU A 235 5.85 -9.42 1.05
C LEU A 235 6.94 -10.46 1.23
N ASP A 236 6.61 -11.75 1.22
CA ASP A 236 7.58 -12.85 1.30
C ASP A 236 8.56 -12.79 0.13
N PHE A 237 8.06 -12.60 -1.11
CA PHE A 237 8.92 -12.41 -2.28
C PHE A 237 9.92 -11.25 -2.11
N TYR A 238 9.50 -10.12 -1.52
CA TYR A 238 10.40 -8.98 -1.29
C TYR A 238 11.43 -9.22 -0.19
N GLN A 239 11.22 -10.17 0.69
CA GLN A 239 12.20 -10.55 1.71
C GLN A 239 13.32 -11.44 1.14
N ASP A 240 13.04 -12.15 0.05
CA ASP A 240 13.97 -13.09 -0.57
C ASP A 240 14.93 -12.43 -1.60
N ILE A 241 14.72 -11.13 -1.93
CA ILE A 241 15.48 -10.36 -2.93
C ILE A 241 16.10 -9.09 -2.36
#